data_f0dcd41f547909ce7d80d38f4446b5aa
#
_entry.id   f0dcd41f547909ce7d80d38f4446b5aa
#
_cell.length_a   1.000
_cell.length_b   1.000
_cell.length_c   1.000
_cell.angle_alpha   90.00
_cell.angle_beta   90.00
_cell.angle_gamma   90.00
#
_symmetry.space_group_name_H-M   'P 1'
#
loop_
_entity.id
_entity.type
_entity.pdbx_description
1 polymer ?
#
loop_
_entity_poly.entity_id
_entity_poly.type
_entity_poly.pdbx_seq_one_letter_code
_entity_poly.pdbx_strand_id
1 'polypeptide(L)'
;MRAKRSGQAAKLRRRRWGIMALVLAGLALCLLAALPVQAARNTKKYCFPLDTAVWRISDAYGKRTDPFTGKPAFHSGIDLACAAGTVVRAVQDGVVTAAAYSQSYGNHLCILHPDGCETRYAHLQYLYVRPGEVVQTGQTLGTVGQTGRATGAHLHLELWQQGTACDPAALLENAP
;
A
#
# COMPACT_ATOMS: atom_id res chain seq x y z
N MET A 1 1.69 -25.76 -70.79
CA MET A 1 2.44 -25.32 -69.60
C MET A 1 1.79 -24.17 -68.78
N ARG A 2 0.75 -23.50 -69.23
CA ARG A 2 0.10 -22.36 -68.47
C ARG A 2 -0.81 -22.78 -67.29
N ALA A 3 -1.50 -23.94 -67.34
CA ALA A 3 -2.47 -24.34 -66.30
C ALA A 3 -1.84 -24.76 -64.93
N LYS A 4 -0.60 -25.27 -64.90
CA LYS A 4 0.10 -25.66 -63.65
C LYS A 4 0.55 -24.48 -62.80
N ARG A 5 0.83 -23.31 -63.41
CA ARG A 5 1.27 -22.10 -62.68
C ARG A 5 0.12 -21.39 -61.94
N SER A 6 -1.12 -21.45 -62.45
CA SER A 6 -2.29 -20.81 -61.80
C SER A 6 -2.70 -21.50 -60.52
N GLY A 7 -2.60 -22.83 -60.46
CA GLY A 7 -2.92 -23.62 -59.26
C GLY A 7 -1.96 -23.42 -58.09
N GLN A 8 -0.66 -23.25 -58.39
CA GLN A 8 0.34 -22.97 -57.37
C GLN A 8 0.18 -21.59 -56.75
N ALA A 9 -0.11 -20.57 -57.53
CA ALA A 9 -0.35 -19.22 -57.03
C ALA A 9 -1.61 -19.14 -56.15
N ALA A 10 -2.68 -19.83 -56.49
CA ALA A 10 -3.91 -19.92 -55.70
C ALA A 10 -3.67 -20.63 -54.36
N LYS A 11 -2.86 -21.70 -54.36
CA LYS A 11 -2.52 -22.47 -53.13
C LYS A 11 -1.62 -21.67 -52.17
N LEU A 12 -0.68 -20.87 -52.72
CA LEU A 12 0.16 -19.98 -51.93
C LEU A 12 -0.64 -18.82 -51.35
N ARG A 13 -1.58 -18.27 -52.06
CA ARG A 13 -2.47 -17.20 -51.61
C ARG A 13 -3.38 -17.68 -50.49
N ARG A 14 -3.97 -18.86 -50.57
CA ARG A 14 -4.77 -19.47 -49.48
C ARG A 14 -3.95 -19.73 -48.21
N ARG A 15 -2.70 -20.17 -48.36
CA ARG A 15 -1.80 -20.38 -47.20
C ARG A 15 -1.44 -19.07 -46.51
N ARG A 16 -1.19 -18.01 -47.26
CA ARG A 16 -0.88 -16.68 -46.69
C ARG A 16 -2.07 -16.10 -45.93
N TRP A 17 -3.30 -16.27 -46.45
CA TRP A 17 -4.52 -15.84 -45.77
C TRP A 17 -4.81 -16.65 -44.51
N GLY A 18 -4.54 -17.92 -44.52
CA GLY A 18 -4.67 -18.78 -43.33
C GLY A 18 -3.70 -18.39 -42.20
N ILE A 19 -2.43 -18.11 -42.57
CA ILE A 19 -1.43 -17.67 -41.58
C ILE A 19 -1.80 -16.28 -41.01
N MET A 20 -2.26 -15.36 -41.87
CA MET A 20 -2.65 -14.03 -41.39
C MET A 20 -3.89 -14.06 -40.49
N ALA A 21 -4.86 -14.95 -40.75
CA ALA A 21 -6.02 -15.16 -39.89
C ALA A 21 -5.62 -15.73 -38.53
N LEU A 22 -4.65 -16.69 -38.48
CA LEU A 22 -4.13 -17.25 -37.23
C LEU A 22 -3.33 -16.22 -36.40
N VAL A 23 -2.56 -15.36 -37.06
CA VAL A 23 -1.82 -14.28 -36.38
C VAL A 23 -2.79 -13.23 -35.81
N LEU A 24 -3.82 -12.85 -36.56
CA LEU A 24 -4.85 -11.90 -36.07
C LEU A 24 -5.68 -12.50 -34.94
N ALA A 25 -6.02 -13.81 -34.99
CA ALA A 25 -6.71 -14.49 -33.90
C ALA A 25 -5.82 -14.59 -32.64
N GLY A 26 -4.52 -14.86 -32.80
CA GLY A 26 -3.55 -14.88 -31.70
C GLY A 26 -3.37 -13.50 -31.05
N LEU A 27 -3.30 -12.41 -31.85
CA LEU A 27 -3.24 -11.03 -31.36
C LEU A 27 -4.52 -10.63 -30.63
N ALA A 28 -5.70 -11.03 -31.12
CA ALA A 28 -6.98 -10.78 -30.46
C ALA A 28 -7.09 -11.53 -29.11
N LEU A 29 -6.57 -12.77 -29.04
CA LEU A 29 -6.56 -13.54 -27.79
C LEU A 29 -5.59 -12.95 -26.76
N CYS A 30 -4.43 -12.43 -27.19
CA CYS A 30 -3.49 -11.69 -26.31
C CYS A 30 -4.08 -10.37 -25.81
N LEU A 31 -4.85 -9.65 -26.65
CA LEU A 31 -5.53 -8.42 -26.25
C LEU A 31 -6.68 -8.68 -25.25
N LEU A 32 -7.39 -9.81 -25.38
CA LEU A 32 -8.42 -10.23 -24.41
C LEU A 32 -7.83 -10.68 -23.07
N ALA A 33 -6.62 -11.26 -23.06
CA ALA A 33 -5.91 -11.63 -21.84
C ALA A 33 -5.31 -10.41 -21.11
N ALA A 34 -5.20 -9.25 -21.75
CA ALA A 34 -4.73 -7.99 -21.20
C ALA A 34 -5.85 -7.07 -20.69
N LEU A 35 -7.11 -7.55 -20.65
CA LEU A 35 -8.14 -6.81 -19.93
C LEU A 35 -7.75 -6.82 -18.44
N PRO A 36 -7.53 -5.64 -17.82
CA PRO A 36 -7.27 -5.60 -16.40
C PRO A 36 -8.49 -6.25 -15.73
N VAL A 37 -8.23 -7.28 -14.94
CA VAL A 37 -9.21 -7.76 -13.96
C VAL A 37 -9.41 -6.59 -13.00
N GLN A 38 -10.35 -5.73 -13.34
CA GLN A 38 -10.84 -4.69 -12.46
C GLN A 38 -11.66 -5.43 -11.42
N ALA A 39 -10.96 -6.09 -10.49
CA ALA A 39 -11.59 -6.59 -9.28
C ALA A 39 -12.39 -5.41 -8.72
N ALA A 40 -13.68 -5.63 -8.48
CA ALA A 40 -14.57 -4.66 -7.87
C ALA A 40 -13.86 -4.13 -6.62
N ARG A 41 -13.28 -2.92 -6.72
CA ARG A 41 -12.62 -2.26 -5.61
C ARG A 41 -13.71 -2.00 -4.59
N ASN A 42 -13.64 -2.74 -3.50
CA ASN A 42 -14.40 -2.44 -2.30
C ASN A 42 -14.26 -0.93 -2.04
N THR A 43 -15.36 -0.21 -1.90
CA THR A 43 -15.42 1.26 -1.84
C THR A 43 -14.73 1.86 -0.61
N LYS A 44 -14.25 1.04 0.33
CA LYS A 44 -13.42 1.49 1.46
C LYS A 44 -12.00 1.74 0.95
N LYS A 45 -11.65 2.99 0.78
CA LYS A 45 -10.32 3.40 0.31
C LYS A 45 -9.21 2.98 1.28
N TYR A 46 -9.48 3.00 2.59
CA TYR A 46 -8.53 2.66 3.64
C TYR A 46 -9.14 1.71 4.68
N CYS A 47 -8.31 0.84 5.27
CA CYS A 47 -8.63 0.09 6.48
C CYS A 47 -8.19 0.89 7.71
N PHE A 48 -9.01 0.88 8.78
CA PHE A 48 -8.58 1.47 10.04
C PHE A 48 -7.34 0.74 10.60
N PRO A 49 -6.30 1.45 11.06
CA PRO A 49 -5.00 0.86 11.36
C PRO A 49 -4.94 0.04 12.66
N LEU A 50 -5.95 0.09 13.52
CA LEU A 50 -5.96 -0.61 14.82
C LEU A 50 -7.10 -1.62 14.89
N ASP A 51 -6.82 -2.79 15.47
CA ASP A 51 -7.81 -3.83 15.74
C ASP A 51 -8.39 -3.66 17.16
N THR A 52 -9.05 -2.53 17.40
CA THR A 52 -9.72 -2.20 18.66
C THR A 52 -10.75 -1.11 18.46
N ALA A 53 -11.83 -1.14 19.24
CA ALA A 53 -12.79 -0.05 19.36
C ALA A 53 -12.40 0.95 20.46
N VAL A 54 -11.39 0.63 21.28
CA VAL A 54 -10.94 1.48 22.42
C VAL A 54 -9.65 2.19 22.03
N TRP A 55 -9.80 3.40 21.53
CA TRP A 55 -8.70 4.28 21.12
C TRP A 55 -9.10 5.76 21.22
N ARG A 56 -8.14 6.65 21.18
CA ARG A 56 -8.36 8.10 21.03
C ARG A 56 -7.18 8.77 20.33
N ILE A 57 -7.41 9.87 19.67
CA ILE A 57 -6.33 10.76 19.23
C ILE A 57 -5.72 11.39 20.48
N SER A 58 -4.44 11.12 20.72
CA SER A 58 -3.67 11.73 21.82
C SER A 58 -2.88 12.95 21.37
N ASP A 59 -2.47 12.97 20.09
CA ASP A 59 -1.78 14.10 19.48
C ASP A 59 -2.08 14.16 17.97
N ALA A 60 -2.48 15.33 17.49
CA ALA A 60 -2.89 15.52 16.09
C ALA A 60 -1.70 15.95 15.22
N TYR A 61 -1.85 15.76 13.90
CA TYR A 61 -0.94 16.32 12.90
C TYR A 61 -0.86 17.84 12.99
N GLY A 62 0.33 18.41 12.84
CA GLY A 62 0.52 19.84 12.71
C GLY A 62 1.39 20.48 13.80
N LYS A 63 1.20 21.78 14.02
CA LYS A 63 1.98 22.53 15.01
C LYS A 63 1.57 22.13 16.42
N ARG A 64 2.58 21.85 17.26
CA ARG A 64 2.39 21.49 18.67
C ARG A 64 3.52 21.99 19.56
N THR A 65 3.38 21.80 20.86
CA THR A 65 4.50 21.87 21.81
C THR A 65 5.08 20.46 21.96
N ASP A 66 6.39 20.31 21.78
CA ASP A 66 7.07 19.04 21.97
C ASP A 66 6.94 18.57 23.43
N PRO A 67 6.40 17.38 23.70
CA PRO A 67 6.10 16.92 25.07
C PRO A 67 7.34 16.64 25.93
N PHE A 68 8.54 16.56 25.33
CA PHE A 68 9.79 16.29 26.04
C PHE A 68 10.59 17.57 26.29
N THR A 69 10.56 18.52 25.37
CA THR A 69 11.39 19.73 25.43
C THR A 69 10.61 21.00 25.78
N GLY A 70 9.28 20.98 25.68
CA GLY A 70 8.42 22.12 25.87
C GLY A 70 8.55 23.18 24.76
N LYS A 71 9.29 22.91 23.67
CA LYS A 71 9.50 23.84 22.56
C LYS A 71 8.48 23.67 21.44
N PRO A 72 8.23 24.73 20.64
CA PRO A 72 7.44 24.59 19.42
C PRO A 72 8.03 23.52 18.48
N ALA A 73 7.18 22.67 17.95
CA ALA A 73 7.53 21.59 17.04
C ALA A 73 6.42 21.34 16.01
N PHE A 74 6.69 20.53 15.03
CA PHE A 74 5.71 20.06 14.06
C PHE A 74 5.56 18.54 14.18
N HIS A 75 4.34 18.04 14.32
CA HIS A 75 4.00 16.62 14.35
C HIS A 75 3.67 16.15 12.95
N SER A 76 4.51 15.27 12.38
CA SER A 76 4.38 14.78 11.00
C SER A 76 3.32 13.68 10.82
N GLY A 77 2.67 13.27 11.90
CA GLY A 77 1.67 12.22 11.92
C GLY A 77 0.53 12.49 12.90
N ILE A 78 -0.18 11.43 13.23
CA ILE A 78 -1.22 11.41 14.25
C ILE A 78 -0.93 10.29 15.25
N ASP A 79 -1.10 10.56 16.55
CA ASP A 79 -0.90 9.57 17.60
C ASP A 79 -2.24 9.00 18.06
N LEU A 80 -2.40 7.69 17.91
CA LEU A 80 -3.58 6.92 18.29
C LEU A 80 -3.28 6.15 19.59
N ALA A 81 -3.64 6.72 20.72
CA ALA A 81 -3.47 6.07 22.03
C ALA A 81 -4.43 4.90 22.19
N CYS A 82 -3.88 3.73 22.51
CA CYS A 82 -4.62 2.50 22.80
C CYS A 82 -3.75 1.56 23.66
N ALA A 83 -4.27 0.39 24.03
CA ALA A 83 -3.52 -0.57 24.82
C ALA A 83 -2.28 -1.08 24.08
N ALA A 84 -1.16 -1.25 24.81
CA ALA A 84 -0.01 -1.98 24.28
C ALA A 84 -0.42 -3.40 23.89
N GLY A 85 0.17 -3.94 22.79
CA GLY A 85 -0.20 -5.23 22.24
C GLY A 85 -1.40 -5.21 21.28
N THR A 86 -2.12 -4.07 21.13
CA THR A 86 -3.16 -3.91 20.11
C THR A 86 -2.58 -4.19 18.73
N VAL A 87 -3.29 -4.99 17.91
CA VAL A 87 -2.85 -5.34 16.56
C VAL A 87 -2.88 -4.11 15.66
N VAL A 88 -1.80 -3.90 14.90
CA VAL A 88 -1.68 -2.86 13.89
C VAL A 88 -1.86 -3.48 12.50
N ARG A 89 -2.69 -2.86 11.66
CA ARG A 89 -3.07 -3.32 10.33
C ARG A 89 -2.62 -2.35 9.23
N ALA A 90 -2.32 -2.89 8.05
CA ALA A 90 -2.05 -2.08 6.86
C ALA A 90 -3.30 -1.30 6.45
N VAL A 91 -3.19 0.01 6.30
CA VAL A 91 -4.31 0.87 5.86
C VAL A 91 -4.69 0.63 4.40
N GLN A 92 -3.72 0.20 3.57
CA GLN A 92 -3.90 -0.04 2.14
C GLN A 92 -2.87 -1.09 1.66
N ASP A 93 -3.15 -1.73 0.50
CA ASP A 93 -2.19 -2.59 -0.19
C ASP A 93 -0.87 -1.87 -0.45
N GLY A 94 0.25 -2.57 -0.42
CA GLY A 94 1.54 -1.95 -0.70
C GLY A 94 2.73 -2.87 -0.55
N VAL A 95 3.92 -2.28 -0.61
CA VAL A 95 5.20 -2.96 -0.38
C VAL A 95 5.90 -2.32 0.81
N VAL A 96 6.35 -3.14 1.75
CA VAL A 96 7.15 -2.68 2.90
C VAL A 96 8.50 -2.17 2.39
N THR A 97 8.78 -0.89 2.54
CA THR A 97 10.04 -0.26 2.12
C THR A 97 11.06 -0.23 3.24
N ALA A 98 10.62 -0.20 4.50
CA ALA A 98 11.46 -0.27 5.69
C ALA A 98 10.76 -1.02 6.83
N ALA A 99 11.53 -1.75 7.63
CA ALA A 99 11.13 -2.30 8.92
C ALA A 99 12.38 -2.31 9.79
N ALA A 100 12.48 -1.41 10.78
CA ALA A 100 13.70 -1.12 11.50
C ALA A 100 13.43 -0.52 12.88
N TYR A 101 14.52 -0.27 13.63
CA TYR A 101 14.51 0.49 14.88
C TYR A 101 15.27 1.80 14.75
N SER A 102 14.73 2.88 15.31
CA SER A 102 15.43 4.15 15.49
C SER A 102 15.15 4.74 16.88
N GLN A 103 15.99 5.66 17.35
CA GLN A 103 15.78 6.29 18.66
C GLN A 103 14.49 7.13 18.72
N SER A 104 14.11 7.78 17.63
CA SER A 104 12.89 8.60 17.56
C SER A 104 11.63 7.74 17.37
N TYR A 105 11.57 6.94 16.31
CA TYR A 105 10.37 6.15 15.96
C TYR A 105 10.26 4.82 16.73
N GLY A 106 11.31 4.37 17.43
CA GLY A 106 11.36 3.01 17.96
C GLY A 106 11.30 1.96 16.86
N ASN A 107 10.64 0.85 17.11
CA ASN A 107 10.30 -0.11 16.05
C ASN A 107 9.28 0.53 15.12
N HIS A 108 9.63 0.63 13.85
CA HIS A 108 8.79 1.26 12.84
C HIS A 108 8.87 0.55 11.49
N LEU A 109 7.87 0.75 10.67
CA LEU A 109 7.84 0.29 9.29
C LEU A 109 7.23 1.36 8.37
N CYS A 110 7.61 1.28 7.10
CA CYS A 110 7.11 2.14 6.03
C CYS A 110 6.52 1.26 4.93
N ILE A 111 5.39 1.67 4.35
CA ILE A 111 4.73 0.98 3.25
C ILE A 111 4.52 1.96 2.11
N LEU A 112 5.05 1.64 0.93
CA LEU A 112 4.76 2.34 -0.32
C LEU A 112 3.51 1.75 -0.97
N HIS A 113 2.53 2.58 -1.25
CA HIS A 113 1.25 2.20 -1.83
C HIS A 113 1.22 2.38 -3.35
N PRO A 114 0.29 1.70 -4.08
CA PRO A 114 0.19 1.77 -5.54
C PRO A 114 -0.11 3.17 -6.08
N ASP A 115 -0.67 4.06 -5.26
CA ASP A 115 -0.97 5.46 -5.61
C ASP A 115 0.24 6.40 -5.42
N GLY A 116 1.41 5.87 -5.00
CA GLY A 116 2.64 6.62 -4.75
C GLY A 116 2.70 7.29 -3.37
N CYS A 117 1.68 7.10 -2.52
CA CYS A 117 1.73 7.52 -1.12
C CYS A 117 2.58 6.53 -0.31
N GLU A 118 3.12 6.99 0.81
CA GLU A 118 3.78 6.15 1.81
C GLU A 118 3.10 6.33 3.16
N THR A 119 2.85 5.23 3.88
CA THR A 119 2.45 5.29 5.28
C THR A 119 3.55 4.77 6.19
N ARG A 120 3.70 5.39 7.36
CA ARG A 120 4.66 5.00 8.39
C ARG A 120 3.95 4.70 9.69
N TYR A 121 4.38 3.62 10.33
CA TYR A 121 3.82 3.10 11.57
C TYR A 121 4.95 3.01 12.58
N ALA A 122 4.85 3.71 13.71
CA ALA A 122 5.95 3.79 14.67
C ALA A 122 5.52 3.46 16.11
N HIS A 123 6.51 3.39 17.00
CA HIS A 123 6.42 3.03 18.42
C HIS A 123 5.90 1.61 18.66
N LEU A 124 6.07 0.72 17.65
CA LEU A 124 5.59 -0.66 17.69
C LEU A 124 6.36 -1.51 18.72
N GLN A 125 5.68 -2.47 19.32
CA GLN A 125 6.32 -3.45 20.19
C GLN A 125 7.00 -4.54 19.35
N TYR A 126 6.28 -5.08 18.37
CA TYR A 126 6.76 -6.12 17.46
C TYR A 126 6.44 -5.76 16.02
N LEU A 127 7.34 -6.14 15.11
CA LEU A 127 7.19 -6.06 13.65
C LEU A 127 7.01 -7.49 13.13
N TYR A 128 5.96 -7.73 12.33
CA TYR A 128 5.66 -9.06 11.77
C TYR A 128 5.94 -9.15 10.27
N VAL A 129 6.34 -8.04 9.64
CA VAL A 129 6.65 -7.94 8.21
C VAL A 129 8.08 -7.47 8.01
N ARG A 130 8.62 -7.69 6.78
CA ARG A 130 10.02 -7.41 6.42
C ARG A 130 10.08 -6.49 5.19
N PRO A 131 11.17 -5.74 5.00
CA PRO A 131 11.40 -4.98 3.77
C PRO A 131 11.30 -5.87 2.53
N GLY A 132 10.60 -5.37 1.50
CA GLY A 132 10.31 -6.08 0.25
C GLY A 132 9.05 -6.95 0.29
N GLU A 133 8.41 -7.14 1.43
CA GLU A 133 7.15 -7.90 1.55
C GLU A 133 5.99 -7.12 0.95
N VAL A 134 5.14 -7.80 0.16
CA VAL A 134 3.88 -7.27 -0.34
C VAL A 134 2.82 -7.51 0.72
N VAL A 135 2.13 -6.46 1.13
CA VAL A 135 1.06 -6.51 2.14
C VAL A 135 -0.28 -6.11 1.53
N GLN A 136 -1.34 -6.68 2.06
CA GLN A 136 -2.71 -6.38 1.67
C GLN A 136 -3.38 -5.47 2.70
N THR A 137 -4.37 -4.70 2.27
CA THR A 137 -5.23 -3.89 3.13
C THR A 137 -5.80 -4.73 4.28
N GLY A 138 -5.64 -4.28 5.52
CA GLY A 138 -6.07 -5.00 6.72
C GLY A 138 -5.12 -6.11 7.18
N GLN A 139 -4.02 -6.40 6.46
CA GLN A 139 -3.02 -7.37 6.92
C GLN A 139 -2.36 -6.90 8.21
N THR A 140 -2.13 -7.83 9.15
CA THR A 140 -1.43 -7.56 10.40
C THR A 140 0.04 -7.21 10.13
N LEU A 141 0.49 -6.09 10.65
CA LEU A 141 1.85 -5.55 10.49
C LEU A 141 2.71 -5.73 11.74
N GLY A 142 2.08 -5.71 12.91
CA GLY A 142 2.75 -5.74 14.20
C GLY A 142 1.79 -5.43 15.33
N THR A 143 2.32 -4.98 16.48
CA THR A 143 1.52 -4.58 17.64
C THR A 143 1.97 -3.23 18.18
N VAL A 144 1.03 -2.47 18.74
CA VAL A 144 1.28 -1.21 19.42
C VAL A 144 2.19 -1.41 20.62
N GLY A 145 3.13 -0.51 20.79
CA GLY A 145 4.05 -0.49 21.92
C GLY A 145 4.31 0.92 22.45
N GLN A 146 5.49 1.08 23.03
CA GLN A 146 5.99 2.35 23.58
C GLN A 146 7.50 2.45 23.32
N THR A 147 7.96 1.94 22.16
CA THR A 147 9.39 1.95 21.81
C THR A 147 9.83 3.29 21.23
N GLY A 148 11.13 3.61 21.36
CA GLY A 148 11.65 4.89 20.91
C GLY A 148 11.24 6.07 21.80
N ARG A 149 10.96 7.23 21.18
CA ARG A 149 10.61 8.47 21.89
C ARG A 149 9.10 8.58 22.08
N ALA A 150 8.54 7.78 22.98
CA ALA A 150 7.12 7.71 23.30
C ALA A 150 6.84 7.94 24.79
N THR A 151 5.80 8.72 25.14
CA THR A 151 5.39 9.00 26.50
C THR A 151 4.41 7.98 27.08
N GLY A 152 3.79 7.17 26.22
CA GLY A 152 2.83 6.12 26.57
C GLY A 152 2.55 5.22 25.36
N ALA A 153 1.80 4.14 25.55
CA ALA A 153 1.44 3.23 24.48
C ALA A 153 0.52 3.90 23.45
N HIS A 154 0.97 3.96 22.19
CA HIS A 154 0.20 4.51 21.05
C HIS A 154 0.76 4.01 19.73
N LEU A 155 -0.01 4.10 18.67
CA LEU A 155 0.45 4.05 17.30
C LEU A 155 0.69 5.48 16.81
N HIS A 156 1.92 5.80 16.41
CA HIS A 156 2.20 6.99 15.60
C HIS A 156 2.05 6.61 14.12
N LEU A 157 1.13 7.27 13.42
CA LEU A 157 0.80 7.03 12.02
C LEU A 157 1.07 8.27 11.18
N GLU A 158 1.87 8.12 10.11
CA GLU A 158 2.14 9.20 9.14
C GLU A 158 1.62 8.83 7.75
N LEU A 159 1.22 9.84 6.99
CA LEU A 159 0.94 9.78 5.55
C LEU A 159 1.89 10.71 4.82
N TRP A 160 2.57 10.20 3.81
CA TRP A 160 3.52 10.97 2.99
C TRP A 160 3.11 10.94 1.52
N GLN A 161 3.17 12.10 0.87
CA GLN A 161 2.95 12.23 -0.57
C GLN A 161 4.11 13.01 -1.18
N GLN A 162 4.77 12.42 -2.18
CA GLN A 162 5.90 13.05 -2.89
C GLN A 162 6.98 13.61 -1.93
N GLY A 163 7.29 12.87 -0.85
CA GLY A 163 8.29 13.27 0.14
C GLY A 163 7.84 14.34 1.15
N THR A 164 6.56 14.70 1.17
CA THR A 164 5.97 15.67 2.12
C THR A 164 4.97 14.96 3.03
N ALA A 165 5.08 15.21 4.34
CA ALA A 165 4.10 14.71 5.31
C ALA A 165 2.76 15.42 5.13
N CYS A 166 1.68 14.65 5.09
CA CYS A 166 0.30 15.11 4.98
C CYS A 166 -0.52 14.70 6.21
N ASP A 167 -1.65 15.38 6.45
CA ASP A 167 -2.56 15.01 7.53
C ASP A 167 -3.12 13.60 7.31
N PRO A 168 -2.87 12.64 8.24
CA PRO A 168 -3.36 11.27 8.12
C PRO A 168 -4.85 11.11 8.47
N ALA A 169 -5.59 12.16 8.81
CA ALA A 169 -6.99 12.06 9.25
C ALA A 169 -7.87 11.27 8.29
N ALA A 170 -7.63 11.37 6.97
CA ALA A 170 -8.35 10.59 5.94
C ALA A 170 -8.18 9.06 6.09
N LEU A 171 -7.11 8.59 6.73
CA LEU A 171 -6.87 7.16 6.99
C LEU A 171 -7.78 6.61 8.11
N LEU A 172 -8.43 7.50 8.86
CA LEU A 172 -9.27 7.18 10.02
C LEU A 172 -10.78 7.16 9.69
N GLU A 173 -11.18 7.45 8.45
CA GLU A 173 -12.60 7.54 8.03
C GLU A 173 -13.41 6.26 8.29
N ASN A 174 -12.75 5.11 8.43
CA ASN A 174 -13.37 3.81 8.70
C ASN A 174 -13.13 3.33 10.14
N ALA A 175 -12.88 4.25 11.07
CA ALA A 175 -12.75 3.91 12.48
C ALA A 175 -14.04 3.28 13.01
N PRO A 176 -13.96 2.26 13.90
CA PRO A 176 -15.11 1.62 14.52
C PRO A 176 -15.81 2.54 15.52
#